data_58854967493a0d2f7614426fce4bdee8
#
_entry.id   58854967493a0d2f7614426fce4bdee8
#
_cell.length_a   1.000
_cell.length_b   1.000
_cell.length_c   1.000
_cell.angle_alpha   90.00
_cell.angle_beta   90.00
_cell.angle_gamma   90.00
#
_symmetry.space_group_name_H-M   'P 1'
#
loop_
_entity.id
_entity.type
_entity.pdbx_description
1 polymer ?
#
loop_
_entity_poly.entity_id
_entity_poly.type
_entity_poly.pdbx_seq_one_letter_code
_entity_poly.pdbx_strand_id
1 'polypeptide(L)'
;MLELIAPTPRLHAAWLEAHAEWGPGLHEDGFGLGPADEVVSAAGFELWLARLATHRCTYRWIVEDDRVLGGIALRHANSDVVRWAGHVGYGIRPSERGRGLATWALTRMLAEARSRGRTRLLAVCAPDNEASARTIERCGGVFEGIQDTDLGPVRRYWFEL
;
A
#
# COMPACT_ATOMS: atom_id res chain seq x y z
N MET A 1 11.70 -16.98 1.63
CA MET A 1 10.40 -16.98 2.33
C MET A 1 9.75 -15.61 2.17
N LEU A 2 8.51 -15.60 1.80
CA LEU A 2 7.74 -14.36 1.62
C LEU A 2 7.22 -13.86 2.97
N GLU A 3 7.50 -12.60 3.28
CA GLU A 3 7.15 -12.00 4.57
C GLU A 3 6.55 -10.60 4.38
N LEU A 4 5.71 -10.22 5.33
CA LEU A 4 5.20 -8.87 5.46
C LEU A 4 5.82 -8.25 6.71
N ILE A 5 6.72 -7.29 6.53
CA ILE A 5 7.51 -6.72 7.63
C ILE A 5 7.31 -5.22 7.78
N ALA A 6 7.57 -4.71 8.98
CA ALA A 6 7.62 -3.26 9.19
C ALA A 6 8.82 -2.67 8.42
N PRO A 7 8.70 -1.42 7.93
CA PRO A 7 9.83 -0.72 7.31
C PRO A 7 11.06 -0.73 8.22
N THR A 8 12.24 -0.98 7.65
CA THR A 8 13.48 -1.13 8.43
C THR A 8 14.68 -0.53 7.69
N PRO A 9 15.58 0.18 8.41
CA PRO A 9 16.80 0.70 7.81
C PRO A 9 17.74 -0.39 7.26
N ARG A 10 17.63 -1.60 7.79
CA ARG A 10 18.40 -2.76 7.35
C ARG A 10 18.26 -3.03 5.85
N LEU A 11 17.09 -2.74 5.28
CA LEU A 11 16.78 -2.99 3.88
C LEU A 11 16.84 -1.73 3.01
N HIS A 12 17.59 -0.71 3.42
CA HIS A 12 17.68 0.55 2.68
C HIS A 12 18.09 0.34 1.21
N ALA A 13 19.16 -0.40 0.97
CA ALA A 13 19.63 -0.67 -0.39
C ALA A 13 18.59 -1.47 -1.21
N ALA A 14 17.98 -2.47 -0.59
CA ALA A 14 16.93 -3.28 -1.23
C ALA A 14 15.69 -2.45 -1.56
N TRP A 15 15.32 -1.52 -0.68
CA TRP A 15 14.19 -0.61 -0.92
C TRP A 15 14.49 0.36 -2.07
N LEU A 16 15.69 0.92 -2.12
CA LEU A 16 16.12 1.82 -3.22
C LEU A 16 16.06 1.10 -4.56
N GLU A 17 16.50 -0.16 -4.62
CA GLU A 17 16.43 -0.98 -5.82
C GLU A 17 14.98 -1.15 -6.29
N ALA A 18 14.08 -1.50 -5.37
CA ALA A 18 12.66 -1.64 -5.68
C ALA A 18 12.05 -0.32 -6.16
N HIS A 19 12.32 0.76 -5.44
CA HIS A 19 11.81 2.09 -5.77
C HIS A 19 12.27 2.57 -7.15
N ALA A 20 13.51 2.30 -7.52
CA ALA A 20 14.06 2.68 -8.82
C ALA A 20 13.30 2.04 -9.99
N GLU A 21 12.73 0.86 -9.83
CA GLU A 21 11.95 0.19 -10.87
C GLU A 21 10.67 0.92 -11.25
N TRP A 22 10.05 1.66 -10.29
CA TRP A 22 8.86 2.47 -10.61
C TRP A 22 9.21 3.67 -11.49
N GLY A 23 10.47 4.10 -11.50
CA GLY A 23 10.91 5.28 -12.21
C GLY A 23 10.72 6.56 -11.41
N PRO A 24 11.01 7.75 -12.02
CA PRO A 24 10.95 9.03 -11.32
C PRO A 24 9.52 9.42 -10.91
N GLY A 25 9.44 10.24 -9.86
CA GLY A 25 8.17 10.77 -9.34
C GLY A 25 7.60 9.95 -8.21
N LEU A 26 6.40 10.36 -7.77
CA LEU A 26 5.65 9.65 -6.73
C LEU A 26 4.72 8.62 -7.37
N HIS A 27 4.58 7.48 -6.72
CA HIS A 27 3.78 6.36 -7.21
C HIS A 27 2.85 5.84 -6.13
N GLU A 28 1.77 5.20 -6.55
CA GLU A 28 0.87 4.47 -5.68
C GLU A 28 1.48 3.09 -5.42
N ASP A 29 2.40 3.03 -4.47
CA ASP A 29 3.24 1.87 -4.20
C ASP A 29 3.05 1.29 -2.79
N GLY A 30 2.26 1.96 -1.96
CA GLY A 30 2.03 1.54 -0.58
C GLY A 30 3.20 1.84 0.37
N PHE A 31 4.23 2.56 -0.09
CA PHE A 31 5.39 2.89 0.75
C PHE A 31 5.19 4.14 1.61
N GLY A 32 4.28 5.03 1.23
CA GLY A 32 4.02 6.25 1.97
C GLY A 32 5.07 7.34 1.74
N LEU A 33 5.75 7.31 0.61
CA LEU A 33 6.74 8.33 0.24
C LEU A 33 6.04 9.64 -0.13
N GLY A 34 6.46 10.74 0.49
CA GLY A 34 5.99 12.08 0.17
C GLY A 34 7.02 12.88 -0.61
N PRO A 35 6.62 14.02 -1.20
CA PRO A 35 7.52 14.84 -2.04
C PRO A 35 8.67 15.48 -1.27
N ALA A 36 8.54 15.63 0.04
CA ALA A 36 9.59 16.21 0.90
C ALA A 36 10.55 15.18 1.48
N ASP A 37 10.29 13.89 1.28
CA ASP A 37 11.15 12.82 1.82
C ASP A 37 12.39 12.64 0.96
N GLU A 38 13.57 12.70 1.59
CA GLU A 38 14.84 12.36 0.98
C GLU A 38 15.26 10.97 1.48
N VAL A 39 15.37 10.01 0.59
CA VAL A 39 15.53 8.59 0.97
C VAL A 39 16.84 7.97 0.51
N VAL A 40 17.69 8.74 -0.20
CA VAL A 40 18.96 8.25 -0.72
C VAL A 40 20.01 8.16 0.37
N SER A 41 20.13 9.19 1.21
CA SER A 41 21.06 9.17 2.34
C SER A 41 20.50 8.30 3.48
N ALA A 42 21.38 7.71 4.28
CA ALA A 42 20.99 6.94 5.45
C ALA A 42 20.19 7.79 6.45
N ALA A 43 20.61 9.03 6.67
CA ALA A 43 19.92 9.95 7.59
C ALA A 43 18.52 10.30 7.09
N GLY A 44 18.36 10.62 5.81
CA GLY A 44 17.07 10.93 5.20
C GLY A 44 16.14 9.73 5.21
N PHE A 45 16.66 8.55 4.92
CA PHE A 45 15.89 7.31 4.98
C PHE A 45 15.36 7.03 6.39
N GLU A 46 16.20 7.17 7.40
CA GLU A 46 15.78 6.99 8.80
C GLU A 46 14.73 8.02 9.24
N LEU A 47 14.84 9.28 8.80
CA LEU A 47 13.82 10.29 9.07
C LEU A 47 12.48 9.93 8.42
N TRP A 48 12.50 9.43 7.19
CA TRP A 48 11.30 8.96 6.53
C TRP A 48 10.66 7.80 7.30
N LEU A 49 11.44 6.80 7.70
CA LEU A 49 10.91 5.68 8.48
C LEU A 49 10.33 6.14 9.82
N ALA A 50 10.95 7.11 10.49
CA ALA A 50 10.43 7.68 11.73
C ALA A 50 9.06 8.36 11.49
N ARG A 51 8.90 9.07 10.35
CA ARG A 51 7.62 9.67 9.98
C ARG A 51 6.54 8.61 9.72
N LEU A 52 6.91 7.46 9.13
CA LEU A 52 5.97 6.37 8.89
C LEU A 52 5.53 5.68 10.18
N ALA A 53 6.36 5.68 11.21
CA ALA A 53 6.08 5.04 12.49
C ALA A 53 5.12 5.87 13.35
N THR A 54 3.90 6.10 12.85
CA THR A 54 2.85 6.86 13.52
C THR A 54 1.66 5.95 13.85
N HIS A 55 0.73 6.47 14.66
CA HIS A 55 -0.50 5.74 15.00
C HIS A 55 -1.59 5.84 13.92
N ARG A 56 -1.36 6.63 12.87
CA ARG A 56 -2.37 6.90 11.83
C ARG A 56 -2.42 5.86 10.74
N CYS A 57 -1.28 5.22 10.48
CA CYS A 57 -1.15 4.24 9.41
C CYS A 57 -0.25 3.09 9.85
N THR A 58 -0.53 1.91 9.32
CA THR A 58 0.36 0.76 9.43
C THR A 58 0.96 0.53 8.05
N TYR A 59 2.28 0.61 7.97
CA TYR A 59 3.03 0.34 6.73
C TYR A 59 3.70 -1.01 6.83
N ARG A 60 3.66 -1.79 5.76
CA ARG A 60 4.37 -3.07 5.65
C ARG A 60 5.05 -3.17 4.30
N TRP A 61 6.22 -3.76 4.28
CA TRP A 61 6.92 -4.13 3.06
C TRP A 61 6.72 -5.61 2.78
N ILE A 62 6.53 -5.92 1.50
CA ILE A 62 6.47 -7.29 0.99
C ILE A 62 7.90 -7.66 0.66
N VAL A 63 8.44 -8.64 1.37
CA VAL A 63 9.87 -9.01 1.29
C VAL A 63 10.02 -10.51 1.04
N GLU A 64 10.93 -10.85 0.17
CA GLU A 64 11.34 -12.23 -0.09
C GLU A 64 12.86 -12.28 -0.18
N ASP A 65 13.48 -13.04 0.73
CA ASP A 65 14.95 -13.21 0.77
C ASP A 65 15.71 -11.88 0.75
N ASP A 66 15.31 -10.96 1.61
CA ASP A 66 15.86 -9.60 1.74
C ASP A 66 15.69 -8.69 0.52
N ARG A 67 14.87 -9.11 -0.45
CA ARG A 67 14.44 -8.23 -1.55
C ARG A 67 13.09 -7.60 -1.24
N VAL A 68 12.97 -6.31 -1.46
CA VAL A 68 11.70 -5.59 -1.34
C VAL A 68 10.93 -5.74 -2.65
N LEU A 69 9.75 -6.34 -2.58
CA LEU A 69 8.90 -6.62 -3.73
C LEU A 69 7.76 -5.62 -3.89
N GLY A 70 7.40 -4.94 -2.83
CA GLY A 70 6.32 -3.97 -2.82
C GLY A 70 6.01 -3.46 -1.44
N GLY A 71 4.95 -2.67 -1.34
CA GLY A 71 4.48 -2.11 -0.09
C GLY A 71 2.97 -2.14 0.03
N ILE A 72 2.49 -2.07 1.26
CA ILE A 72 1.07 -1.96 1.57
C ILE A 72 0.88 -1.11 2.81
N ALA A 73 -0.12 -0.25 2.78
CA ALA A 73 -0.45 0.67 3.87
C ALA A 73 -1.90 0.50 4.29
N LEU A 74 -2.14 0.57 5.58
CA LEU A 74 -3.49 0.58 6.17
C LEU A 74 -3.67 1.90 6.92
N ARG A 75 -4.61 2.71 6.48
CA ARG A 75 -4.99 3.98 7.11
C ARG A 75 -6.04 3.72 8.18
N HIS A 76 -5.78 4.13 9.42
CA HIS A 76 -6.67 3.83 10.56
C HIS A 76 -7.77 4.86 10.75
N ALA A 77 -7.51 6.13 10.40
CA ALA A 77 -8.46 7.20 10.57
C ALA A 77 -9.32 7.40 9.31
N ASN A 78 -10.57 7.79 9.51
CA ASN A 78 -11.40 8.28 8.41
C ASN A 78 -11.04 9.74 8.17
N SER A 79 -10.32 9.99 7.09
CA SER A 79 -9.87 11.34 6.69
C SER A 79 -10.28 11.61 5.23
N ASP A 80 -10.05 12.82 4.75
CA ASP A 80 -10.32 13.14 3.34
C ASP A 80 -9.50 12.27 2.38
N VAL A 81 -8.30 11.84 2.80
CA VAL A 81 -7.46 10.92 2.02
C VAL A 81 -8.20 9.60 1.75
N VAL A 82 -8.96 9.10 2.72
CA VAL A 82 -9.71 7.84 2.59
C VAL A 82 -10.76 7.94 1.49
N ARG A 83 -11.31 9.11 1.23
CA ARG A 83 -12.33 9.30 0.17
C ARG A 83 -11.79 8.98 -1.23
N TRP A 84 -10.54 9.36 -1.50
CA TRP A 84 -9.95 9.18 -2.82
C TRP A 84 -8.88 8.08 -2.89
N ALA A 85 -8.35 7.64 -1.75
CA ALA A 85 -7.30 6.62 -1.69
C ALA A 85 -7.73 5.35 -0.92
N GLY A 86 -8.87 5.38 -0.22
CA GLY A 86 -9.33 4.27 0.60
C GLY A 86 -8.54 4.11 1.90
N HIS A 87 -8.90 3.10 2.68
CA HIS A 87 -8.18 2.74 3.90
C HIS A 87 -6.91 1.95 3.59
N VAL A 88 -6.83 1.27 2.46
CA VAL A 88 -5.69 0.43 2.08
C VAL A 88 -5.14 0.88 0.73
N GLY A 89 -3.82 0.97 0.64
CA GLY A 89 -3.11 1.23 -0.61
C GLY A 89 -1.92 0.30 -0.72
N TYR A 90 -1.60 -0.16 -1.92
CA TYR A 90 -0.52 -1.11 -2.16
C TYR A 90 0.07 -0.96 -3.55
N GLY A 91 1.27 -1.48 -3.72
CA GLY A 91 1.92 -1.58 -5.02
C GLY A 91 2.96 -2.69 -5.04
N ILE A 92 3.16 -3.27 -6.20
CA ILE A 92 4.15 -4.31 -6.45
C ILE A 92 5.15 -3.79 -7.47
N ARG A 93 6.44 -3.99 -7.23
CA ARG A 93 7.48 -3.58 -8.17
C ARG A 93 7.22 -4.24 -9.54
N PRO A 94 7.43 -3.52 -10.64
CA PRO A 94 7.00 -4.00 -11.97
C PRO A 94 7.48 -5.40 -12.34
N SER A 95 8.73 -5.75 -12.03
CA SER A 95 9.30 -7.06 -12.38
C SER A 95 8.69 -8.24 -11.60
N GLU A 96 7.99 -7.97 -10.51
CA GLU A 96 7.43 -9.00 -9.63
C GLU A 96 5.90 -9.11 -9.71
N ARG A 97 5.29 -8.38 -10.64
CA ARG A 97 3.84 -8.44 -10.86
C ARG A 97 3.44 -9.77 -11.51
N GLY A 98 2.17 -10.14 -11.34
CA GLY A 98 1.64 -11.39 -11.90
C GLY A 98 1.92 -12.62 -11.04
N ARG A 99 2.41 -12.46 -9.81
CA ARG A 99 2.71 -13.55 -8.87
C ARG A 99 1.68 -13.70 -7.75
N GLY A 100 0.62 -12.89 -7.75
CA GLY A 100 -0.37 -12.89 -6.68
C GLY A 100 0.08 -12.21 -5.38
N LEU A 101 1.15 -11.41 -5.42
CA LEU A 101 1.72 -10.75 -4.23
C LEU A 101 0.77 -9.74 -3.61
N ALA A 102 0.07 -8.95 -4.44
CA ALA A 102 -0.90 -7.98 -3.95
C ALA A 102 -2.07 -8.68 -3.23
N THR A 103 -2.60 -9.74 -3.79
CA THR A 103 -3.65 -10.55 -3.17
C THR A 103 -3.17 -11.15 -1.84
N TRP A 104 -1.97 -11.70 -1.83
CA TRP A 104 -1.34 -12.25 -0.63
C TRP A 104 -1.19 -11.19 0.47
N ALA A 105 -0.66 -10.01 0.12
CA ALA A 105 -0.46 -8.92 1.07
C ALA A 105 -1.78 -8.33 1.58
N LEU A 106 -2.73 -8.11 0.67
CA LEU A 106 -4.03 -7.56 1.03
C LEU A 106 -4.79 -8.50 1.98
N THR A 107 -4.78 -9.80 1.73
CA THR A 107 -5.40 -10.78 2.63
C THR A 107 -4.86 -10.66 4.06
N ARG A 108 -3.54 -10.50 4.20
CA ARG A 108 -2.91 -10.35 5.51
C ARG A 108 -3.23 -9.01 6.15
N MET A 109 -3.29 -7.96 5.37
CA MET A 109 -3.64 -6.63 5.89
C MET A 109 -5.11 -6.56 6.33
N LEU A 110 -6.01 -7.26 5.66
CA LEU A 110 -7.41 -7.38 6.11
C LEU A 110 -7.50 -8.10 7.46
N ALA A 111 -6.69 -9.14 7.67
CA ALA A 111 -6.62 -9.82 8.96
C ALA A 111 -6.06 -8.89 10.05
N GLU A 112 -5.06 -8.09 9.74
CA GLU A 112 -4.52 -7.06 10.64
C GLU A 112 -5.61 -6.03 11.01
N ALA A 113 -6.34 -5.53 10.03
CA ALA A 113 -7.44 -4.59 10.25
C ALA A 113 -8.52 -5.18 11.17
N ARG A 114 -8.87 -6.44 10.92
CA ARG A 114 -9.84 -7.15 11.78
C ARG A 114 -9.33 -7.28 13.21
N SER A 115 -8.07 -7.63 13.39
CA SER A 115 -7.46 -7.77 14.72
C SER A 115 -7.44 -6.46 15.50
N ARG A 116 -7.48 -5.33 14.81
CA ARG A 116 -7.57 -3.99 15.41
C ARG A 116 -9.01 -3.55 15.67
N GLY A 117 -9.99 -4.44 15.46
CA GLY A 117 -11.41 -4.16 15.70
C GLY A 117 -12.13 -3.44 14.58
N ARG A 118 -11.51 -3.32 13.39
CA ARG A 118 -12.19 -2.71 12.26
C ARG A 118 -13.21 -3.69 11.68
N THR A 119 -14.42 -3.20 11.40
CA THR A 119 -15.52 -4.03 10.88
C THR A 119 -15.76 -3.83 9.39
N ARG A 120 -15.35 -2.70 8.83
CA ARG A 120 -15.46 -2.40 7.41
C ARG A 120 -14.22 -1.67 6.93
N LEU A 121 -13.86 -1.87 5.67
CA LEU A 121 -12.70 -1.25 5.08
C LEU A 121 -12.99 -0.87 3.63
N LEU A 122 -12.69 0.38 3.27
CA LEU A 122 -12.83 0.89 1.91
C LEU A 122 -11.53 0.67 1.14
N ALA A 123 -11.63 0.09 -0.05
CA ALA A 123 -10.57 0.07 -1.04
C ALA A 123 -11.03 0.79 -2.30
N VAL A 124 -10.15 1.57 -2.90
CA VAL A 124 -10.45 2.26 -4.15
C VAL A 124 -9.36 2.00 -5.17
N CYS A 125 -9.73 2.08 -6.45
CA CYS A 125 -8.76 2.06 -7.54
C CYS A 125 -9.27 2.93 -8.69
N ALA A 126 -8.36 3.31 -9.59
CA ALA A 126 -8.75 4.03 -10.80
C ALA A 126 -9.70 3.16 -11.63
N PRO A 127 -10.67 3.75 -12.36
CA PRO A 127 -11.66 2.99 -13.11
C PRO A 127 -11.06 2.07 -14.18
N ASP A 128 -9.90 2.42 -14.72
CA ASP A 128 -9.16 1.65 -15.73
C ASP A 128 -8.11 0.70 -15.16
N ASN A 129 -7.93 0.68 -13.84
CA ASN A 129 -6.97 -0.22 -13.19
C ASN A 129 -7.64 -1.57 -12.89
N GLU A 130 -7.76 -2.39 -13.91
CA GLU A 130 -8.39 -3.70 -13.80
C GLU A 130 -7.63 -4.67 -12.91
N ALA A 131 -6.30 -4.59 -12.89
CA ALA A 131 -5.48 -5.45 -12.06
C ALA A 131 -5.78 -5.23 -10.56
N SER A 132 -5.89 -3.97 -10.13
CA SER A 132 -6.26 -3.64 -8.75
C SER A 132 -7.69 -4.05 -8.44
N ALA A 133 -8.63 -3.79 -9.35
CA ALA A 133 -10.03 -4.22 -9.19
C ALA A 133 -10.13 -5.73 -8.97
N ARG A 134 -9.44 -6.52 -9.77
CA ARG A 134 -9.42 -7.98 -9.62
C ARG A 134 -8.81 -8.43 -8.30
N THR A 135 -7.74 -7.80 -7.87
CA THR A 135 -7.11 -8.08 -6.57
C THR A 135 -8.09 -7.83 -5.43
N ILE A 136 -8.77 -6.69 -5.44
CA ILE A 136 -9.75 -6.31 -4.42
C ILE A 136 -10.92 -7.32 -4.41
N GLU A 137 -11.44 -7.65 -5.58
CA GLU A 137 -12.55 -8.60 -5.71
C GLU A 137 -12.17 -10.00 -5.24
N ARG A 138 -10.98 -10.48 -5.57
CA ARG A 138 -10.47 -11.78 -5.11
C ARG A 138 -10.36 -11.86 -3.59
N CYS A 139 -10.09 -10.74 -2.93
CA CYS A 139 -10.02 -10.68 -1.47
C CYS A 139 -11.40 -10.47 -0.80
N GLY A 140 -12.47 -10.42 -1.58
CA GLY A 140 -13.84 -10.30 -1.08
C GLY A 140 -14.39 -8.89 -1.07
N GLY A 141 -13.76 -7.94 -1.74
CA GLY A 141 -14.26 -6.57 -1.89
C GLY A 141 -15.54 -6.55 -2.74
N VAL A 142 -16.55 -5.83 -2.27
CA VAL A 142 -17.83 -5.69 -2.96
C VAL A 142 -17.92 -4.30 -3.59
N PHE A 143 -18.16 -4.28 -4.88
CA PHE A 143 -18.24 -3.03 -5.66
C PHE A 143 -19.44 -2.18 -5.21
N GLU A 144 -19.18 -0.93 -4.86
CA GLU A 144 -20.23 0.04 -4.49
C GLU A 144 -20.62 0.93 -5.68
N GLY A 145 -19.66 1.32 -6.50
CA GLY A 145 -19.87 2.22 -7.61
C GLY A 145 -18.64 3.04 -7.93
N ILE A 146 -18.77 3.94 -8.91
CA ILE A 146 -17.75 4.92 -9.27
C ILE A 146 -18.15 6.25 -8.65
N GLN A 147 -17.20 6.89 -7.96
CA GLN A 147 -17.42 8.20 -7.34
C GLN A 147 -16.39 9.19 -7.83
N ASP A 148 -16.83 10.41 -8.16
CA ASP A 148 -15.92 11.50 -8.49
C ASP A 148 -15.25 12.03 -7.22
N THR A 149 -13.96 12.28 -7.31
CA THR A 149 -13.16 12.90 -6.26
C THR A 149 -12.39 14.07 -6.83
N ASP A 150 -11.79 14.88 -5.97
CA ASP A 150 -10.94 16.00 -6.40
C ASP A 150 -9.76 15.56 -7.28
N LEU A 151 -9.38 14.28 -7.21
CA LEU A 151 -8.32 13.70 -8.02
C LEU A 151 -8.85 12.85 -9.19
N GLY A 152 -10.15 12.92 -9.48
CA GLY A 152 -10.80 12.18 -10.55
C GLY A 152 -11.69 11.05 -10.05
N PRO A 153 -12.32 10.28 -10.97
CA PRO A 153 -13.19 9.19 -10.58
C PRO A 153 -12.42 7.99 -10.01
N VAL A 154 -13.04 7.31 -9.05
CA VAL A 154 -12.50 6.07 -8.45
C VAL A 154 -13.58 5.02 -8.37
N ARG A 155 -13.19 3.76 -8.52
CA ARG A 155 -14.03 2.62 -8.17
C ARG A 155 -13.93 2.38 -6.68
N ARG A 156 -15.06 2.17 -6.00
CA ARG A 156 -15.15 1.98 -4.56
C ARG A 156 -15.59 0.55 -4.26
N TYR A 157 -14.86 -0.07 -3.35
CA TYR A 157 -15.14 -1.43 -2.87
C TYR A 157 -15.15 -1.45 -1.35
N TRP A 158 -16.06 -2.22 -0.77
CA TRP A 158 -16.12 -2.43 0.66
C TRP A 158 -15.79 -3.87 1.03
N PHE A 159 -14.95 -4.00 2.05
CA PHE A 159 -14.74 -5.27 2.74
C PHE A 159 -15.52 -5.26 4.04
N GLU A 160 -16.29 -6.32 4.28
CA GLU A 160 -16.88 -6.61 5.58
C GLU A 160 -15.91 -7.54 6.32
N LEU A 161 -15.47 -7.15 7.52
CA LEU A 161 -14.40 -7.84 8.24
C LEU A 161 -14.91 -8.71 9.40
#